data_63f3a2fe7a50041b073a1b436d56b74f
#
_entry.id   63f3a2fe7a50041b073a1b436d56b74f
#
_cell.length_a   1.000
_cell.length_b   1.000
_cell.length_c   1.000
_cell.angle_alpha   90.00
_cell.angle_beta   90.00
_cell.angle_gamma   90.00
#
_symmetry.space_group_name_H-M   'P 1'
#
loop_
_entity.id
_entity.type
_entity.pdbx_description
1 polymer ?
#
loop_
_entity_poly.entity_id
_entity_poly.type
_entity_poly.pdbx_seq_one_letter_code
_entity_poly.pdbx_strand_id
1 'polypeptide(L)'
;MVEEKIEEAVDYGKVTGMVHSTESFGAVDGPGIRFIVFLQGCHMRCQYCHNPDTWEMEPNKSQLRTVDDVLQEALRYKGFWGNKGGITVSGGEALLQIDFLIALFTKAKELGIHCTLDTCALPFRNTPRYLKKFDKLMAVTDLVLLDIKEINEEQHKIVTSQTNKNILACAKYLSDIGKPVWIRHVLVPGLTDRDDDLIELGKFVKTLKNVDKFEILPYHTMGEFKWRELGIPYKLEGVKPPTADRVKNAKELMQTESYTEYMNRVHNS
;
A
#
# COMPACT_ATOMS: atom_id res chain seq x y z
N MET A 1 11.70 -46.33 8.99
CA MET A 1 10.36 -45.66 9.00
C MET A 1 10.61 -44.19 9.23
N VAL A 2 10.40 -43.38 8.23
CA VAL A 2 10.47 -41.91 8.34
C VAL A 2 9.10 -41.47 8.87
N GLU A 3 9.06 -40.98 10.11
CA GLU A 3 7.86 -40.36 10.65
C GLU A 3 7.56 -39.12 9.82
N GLU A 4 6.54 -39.17 8.98
CA GLU A 4 5.90 -37.99 8.41
C GLU A 4 5.40 -37.14 9.58
N LYS A 5 6.08 -36.04 9.87
CA LYS A 5 5.54 -34.99 10.72
C LYS A 5 4.28 -34.45 10.00
N ILE A 6 3.12 -34.80 10.51
CA ILE A 6 1.87 -34.14 10.15
C ILE A 6 2.06 -32.66 10.52
N GLU A 7 2.29 -31.79 9.54
CA GLU A 7 2.20 -30.36 9.76
C GLU A 7 0.76 -30.08 10.21
N GLU A 8 0.56 -29.70 11.47
CA GLU A 8 -0.76 -29.25 11.94
C GLU A 8 -1.25 -28.14 11.03
N ALA A 9 -2.45 -28.29 10.49
CA ALA A 9 -3.05 -27.30 9.63
C ALA A 9 -3.17 -25.98 10.39
N VAL A 10 -2.53 -24.93 9.87
CA VAL A 10 -2.56 -23.60 10.48
C VAL A 10 -3.99 -23.07 10.51
N ASP A 11 -4.54 -22.83 11.71
CA ASP A 11 -5.81 -22.15 11.87
C ASP A 11 -5.63 -20.66 11.58
N TYR A 12 -5.84 -20.27 10.33
CA TYR A 12 -5.70 -18.88 9.88
C TYR A 12 -6.61 -17.91 10.64
N GLY A 13 -7.75 -18.34 11.15
CA GLY A 13 -8.66 -17.49 11.93
C GLY A 13 -8.04 -16.95 13.21
N LYS A 14 -7.13 -17.73 13.82
CA LYS A 14 -6.46 -17.38 15.08
C LYS A 14 -5.14 -16.62 14.92
N VAL A 15 -4.64 -16.47 13.69
CA VAL A 15 -3.44 -15.65 13.45
C VAL A 15 -3.74 -14.22 13.87
N THR A 16 -2.83 -13.62 14.63
CA THR A 16 -2.98 -12.25 15.15
C THR A 16 -2.11 -11.27 14.39
N GLY A 17 -2.62 -10.03 14.26
CA GLY A 17 -1.88 -8.88 13.78
C GLY A 17 -2.08 -7.67 14.67
N MET A 18 -1.12 -6.76 14.65
CA MET A 18 -1.25 -5.46 15.31
C MET A 18 -2.07 -4.53 14.40
N VAL A 19 -3.34 -4.36 14.72
CA VAL A 19 -4.27 -3.50 13.99
C VAL A 19 -4.37 -2.16 14.71
N HIS A 20 -3.90 -1.09 14.07
CA HIS A 20 -4.00 0.26 14.60
C HIS A 20 -5.46 0.74 14.64
N SER A 21 -6.14 0.65 13.50
CA SER A 21 -7.52 1.09 13.34
C SER A 21 -8.18 0.47 12.10
N THR A 22 -9.48 0.66 11.96
CA THR A 22 -10.26 0.25 10.79
C THR A 22 -11.10 1.42 10.29
N GLU A 23 -11.39 1.43 8.98
CA GLU A 23 -12.32 2.36 8.34
C GLU A 23 -13.29 1.60 7.43
N SER A 24 -14.59 1.91 7.52
CA SER A 24 -15.63 1.10 6.85
C SER A 24 -16.01 1.55 5.45
N PHE A 25 -15.67 2.79 5.05
CA PHE A 25 -16.13 3.41 3.81
C PHE A 25 -15.01 4.07 3.01
N GLY A 26 -13.84 3.43 2.89
CA GLY A 26 -12.77 3.92 2.04
C GLY A 26 -13.18 3.93 0.57
N ALA A 27 -13.05 5.10 -0.08
CA ALA A 27 -13.45 5.29 -1.48
C ALA A 27 -12.24 5.46 -2.43
N VAL A 28 -11.03 5.62 -1.87
CA VAL A 28 -9.81 5.91 -2.65
C VAL A 28 -8.71 4.85 -2.49
N ASP A 29 -8.97 3.83 -1.70
CA ASP A 29 -7.98 2.81 -1.31
C ASP A 29 -8.18 1.49 -2.08
N GLY A 30 -8.55 1.60 -3.35
CA GLY A 30 -8.81 0.49 -4.25
C GLY A 30 -10.16 0.63 -4.97
N PRO A 31 -10.59 -0.40 -5.72
CA PRO A 31 -11.84 -0.34 -6.47
C PRO A 31 -13.07 -0.46 -5.55
N GLY A 32 -14.11 0.32 -5.84
CA GLY A 32 -15.38 0.33 -5.09
C GLY A 32 -15.23 0.87 -3.67
N ILE A 33 -16.18 0.52 -2.79
CA ILE A 33 -16.11 0.87 -1.38
C ILE A 33 -15.33 -0.20 -0.62
N ARG A 34 -14.40 0.23 0.23
CA ARG A 34 -13.46 -0.65 0.92
C ARG A 34 -13.66 -0.62 2.43
N PHE A 35 -13.55 -1.78 3.06
CA PHE A 35 -13.22 -1.85 4.48
C PHE A 35 -11.69 -1.82 4.58
N ILE A 36 -11.15 -0.81 5.26
CA ILE A 36 -9.71 -0.61 5.35
C ILE A 36 -9.23 -1.06 6.74
N VAL A 37 -8.16 -1.83 6.76
CA VAL A 37 -7.46 -2.25 7.98
C VAL A 37 -6.10 -1.57 7.99
N PHE A 38 -5.88 -0.67 8.95
CA PHE A 38 -4.59 -0.02 9.14
C PHE A 38 -3.75 -0.80 10.14
N LEU A 39 -2.63 -1.36 9.68
CA LEU A 39 -1.71 -2.09 10.53
C LEU A 39 -0.71 -1.16 11.22
N GLN A 40 -0.28 -1.54 12.41
CA GLN A 40 0.74 -0.86 13.19
C GLN A 40 2.13 -1.26 12.73
N GLY A 41 3.09 -0.32 12.77
CA GLY A 41 4.49 -0.50 12.47
C GLY A 41 4.89 0.06 11.10
N CYS A 42 5.93 0.93 11.08
CA CYS A 42 6.53 1.42 9.85
C CYS A 42 7.98 1.85 10.09
N HIS A 43 8.91 1.44 9.21
CA HIS A 43 10.29 1.88 9.27
C HIS A 43 10.55 3.18 8.49
N MET A 44 9.63 3.61 7.63
CA MET A 44 9.76 4.90 6.95
C MET A 44 9.42 6.06 7.89
N ARG A 45 10.00 7.22 7.58
CA ARG A 45 9.75 8.50 8.25
C ARG A 45 9.39 9.55 7.20
N CYS A 46 8.36 9.23 6.40
CA CYS A 46 7.91 10.13 5.33
C CYS A 46 7.53 11.49 5.92
N GLN A 47 8.11 12.57 5.39
CA GLN A 47 7.89 13.94 5.91
C GLN A 47 6.43 14.39 5.81
N TYR A 48 5.64 13.79 4.91
CA TYR A 48 4.22 14.07 4.69
C TYR A 48 3.30 12.95 5.20
N CYS A 49 3.75 12.12 6.14
CA CYS A 49 2.97 10.98 6.62
C CYS A 49 1.63 11.44 7.22
N HIS A 50 0.52 10.86 6.77
CA HIS A 50 -0.79 11.12 7.34
C HIS A 50 -1.09 10.29 8.59
N ASN A 51 -0.31 9.21 8.80
CA ASN A 51 -0.51 8.28 9.91
C ASN A 51 0.81 8.07 10.71
N PRO A 52 1.46 9.14 11.24
CA PRO A 52 2.67 8.99 12.04
C PRO A 52 2.43 8.18 13.33
N ASP A 53 1.19 8.12 13.79
CA ASP A 53 0.70 7.29 14.90
C ASP A 53 0.85 5.78 14.63
N THR A 54 1.02 5.35 13.38
CA THR A 54 1.31 3.95 13.03
C THR A 54 2.79 3.59 12.99
N TRP A 55 3.70 4.50 13.35
CA TRP A 55 5.15 4.24 13.23
C TRP A 55 5.71 3.32 14.29
N GLU A 56 5.07 3.27 15.48
CA GLU A 56 5.55 2.47 16.61
C GLU A 56 5.68 0.99 16.23
N MET A 57 6.85 0.42 16.51
CA MET A 57 7.17 -0.97 16.18
C MET A 57 6.94 -1.93 17.36
N GLU A 58 6.87 -1.40 18.58
CA GLU A 58 6.67 -2.22 19.76
C GLU A 58 5.23 -2.74 19.86
N PRO A 59 5.04 -4.01 20.22
CA PRO A 59 3.71 -4.58 20.33
C PRO A 59 2.88 -3.90 21.42
N ASN A 60 1.73 -3.36 21.04
CA ASN A 60 0.71 -2.93 21.98
C ASN A 60 -0.38 -4.00 22.05
N LYS A 61 -0.56 -4.63 23.22
CA LYS A 61 -1.53 -5.72 23.40
C LYS A 61 -2.97 -5.33 23.06
N SER A 62 -3.34 -4.06 23.23
CA SER A 62 -4.68 -3.57 22.89
C SER A 62 -4.94 -3.51 21.38
N GLN A 63 -3.89 -3.57 20.57
CA GLN A 63 -3.96 -3.56 19.09
C GLN A 63 -3.92 -4.97 18.50
N LEU A 64 -3.64 -6.01 19.30
CA LEU A 64 -3.63 -7.39 18.81
C LEU A 64 -5.06 -7.84 18.51
N ARG A 65 -5.30 -8.17 17.24
CA ARG A 65 -6.59 -8.69 16.77
C ARG A 65 -6.37 -9.98 15.97
N THR A 66 -7.28 -10.93 16.12
CA THR A 66 -7.28 -12.14 15.29
C THR A 66 -7.84 -11.84 13.90
N VAL A 67 -7.52 -12.70 12.94
CA VAL A 67 -8.11 -12.65 11.59
C VAL A 67 -9.64 -12.74 11.67
N ASP A 68 -10.17 -13.64 12.51
CA ASP A 68 -11.62 -13.80 12.66
C ASP A 68 -12.28 -12.53 13.21
N ASP A 69 -11.67 -11.84 14.19
CA ASP A 69 -12.21 -10.58 14.72
C ASP A 69 -12.29 -9.50 13.62
N VAL A 70 -11.22 -9.37 12.82
CA VAL A 70 -11.17 -8.38 11.73
C VAL A 70 -12.20 -8.70 10.65
N LEU A 71 -12.32 -9.97 10.25
CA LEU A 71 -13.30 -10.39 9.25
C LEU A 71 -14.73 -10.23 9.74
N GLN A 72 -15.02 -10.57 11.00
CA GLN A 72 -16.33 -10.40 11.58
C GLN A 72 -16.78 -8.92 11.56
N GLU A 73 -15.86 -8.00 11.86
CA GLU A 73 -16.14 -6.57 11.76
C GLU A 73 -16.36 -6.15 10.29
N ALA A 74 -15.46 -6.52 9.38
CA ALA A 74 -15.55 -6.17 7.96
C ALA A 74 -16.85 -6.65 7.31
N LEU A 75 -17.29 -7.87 7.63
CA LEU A 75 -18.50 -8.47 7.07
C LEU A 75 -19.79 -7.70 7.42
N ARG A 76 -19.81 -6.91 8.50
CA ARG A 76 -20.96 -6.02 8.82
C ARG A 76 -21.19 -4.98 7.73
N TYR A 77 -20.16 -4.64 6.97
CA TYR A 77 -20.19 -3.62 5.92
C TYR A 77 -20.24 -4.20 4.50
N LYS A 78 -20.25 -5.53 4.35
CA LYS A 78 -20.22 -6.22 3.05
C LYS A 78 -21.33 -5.74 2.10
N GLY A 79 -22.51 -5.39 2.63
CA GLY A 79 -23.63 -4.88 1.82
C GLY A 79 -23.35 -3.56 1.08
N PHE A 80 -22.36 -2.80 1.50
CA PHE A 80 -21.97 -1.52 0.88
C PHE A 80 -20.88 -1.66 -0.20
N TRP A 81 -20.22 -2.82 -0.32
CA TRP A 81 -19.08 -3.00 -1.23
C TRP A 81 -19.47 -3.11 -2.71
N GLY A 82 -20.73 -3.42 -2.99
CA GLY A 82 -21.19 -3.70 -4.37
C GLY A 82 -20.37 -4.82 -5.00
N ASN A 83 -20.20 -4.77 -6.32
CA ASN A 83 -19.50 -5.81 -7.07
C ASN A 83 -17.97 -5.60 -7.13
N LYS A 84 -17.46 -4.42 -6.79
CA LYS A 84 -16.04 -4.06 -6.93
C LYS A 84 -15.33 -3.83 -5.59
N GLY A 85 -16.06 -3.64 -4.51
CA GLY A 85 -15.50 -3.37 -3.20
C GLY A 85 -14.94 -4.60 -2.50
N GLY A 86 -14.45 -4.42 -1.28
CA GLY A 86 -13.84 -5.51 -0.50
C GLY A 86 -12.99 -4.99 0.65
N ILE A 87 -11.90 -5.70 0.95
CA ILE A 87 -10.97 -5.34 2.04
C ILE A 87 -9.68 -4.77 1.45
N THR A 88 -9.19 -3.67 2.03
CA THR A 88 -7.85 -3.14 1.80
C THR A 88 -7.07 -3.20 3.11
N VAL A 89 -5.86 -3.73 3.08
CA VAL A 89 -4.94 -3.65 4.21
C VAL A 89 -3.84 -2.66 3.89
N SER A 90 -3.71 -1.66 4.75
CA SER A 90 -2.81 -0.52 4.68
C SER A 90 -2.16 -0.29 6.06
N GLY A 91 -1.89 0.95 6.44
CA GLY A 91 -1.47 1.35 7.79
C GLY A 91 -0.14 2.07 7.82
N GLY A 92 0.78 1.62 8.65
CA GLY A 92 2.18 1.98 8.58
C GLY A 92 2.82 1.35 7.35
N GLU A 93 3.30 0.10 7.47
CA GLU A 93 3.74 -0.72 6.34
C GLU A 93 3.19 -2.15 6.52
N ALA A 94 2.19 -2.48 5.74
CA ALA A 94 1.45 -3.74 5.88
C ALA A 94 2.33 -5.00 5.71
N LEU A 95 3.33 -4.97 4.82
CA LEU A 95 4.25 -6.11 4.58
C LEU A 95 5.12 -6.48 5.79
N LEU A 96 5.21 -5.64 6.82
CA LEU A 96 5.87 -6.02 8.08
C LEU A 96 5.13 -7.16 8.78
N GLN A 97 3.83 -7.31 8.52
CA GLN A 97 2.98 -8.34 9.11
C GLN A 97 2.50 -9.36 8.06
N ILE A 98 3.41 -9.82 7.19
CA ILE A 98 3.11 -10.65 6.02
C ILE A 98 2.37 -11.96 6.38
N ASP A 99 2.62 -12.56 7.53
CA ASP A 99 1.94 -13.80 7.96
C ASP A 99 0.47 -13.52 8.31
N PHE A 100 0.17 -12.37 8.92
CA PHE A 100 -1.20 -11.92 9.16
C PHE A 100 -1.93 -11.59 7.85
N LEU A 101 -1.24 -10.93 6.90
CA LEU A 101 -1.80 -10.65 5.56
C LEU A 101 -2.18 -11.94 4.83
N ILE A 102 -1.30 -12.95 4.83
CA ILE A 102 -1.58 -14.24 4.18
C ILE A 102 -2.82 -14.87 4.80
N ALA A 103 -2.91 -14.91 6.13
CA ALA A 103 -4.03 -15.51 6.85
C ALA A 103 -5.34 -14.76 6.58
N LEU A 104 -5.32 -13.42 6.70
CA LEU A 104 -6.51 -12.59 6.49
C LEU A 104 -7.02 -12.70 5.04
N PHE A 105 -6.14 -12.60 4.05
CA PHE A 105 -6.53 -12.64 2.66
C PHE A 105 -6.96 -14.05 2.23
N THR A 106 -6.34 -15.11 2.76
CA THR A 106 -6.80 -16.48 2.51
C THR A 106 -8.25 -16.66 2.97
N LYS A 107 -8.56 -16.29 4.21
CA LYS A 107 -9.93 -16.38 4.75
C LYS A 107 -10.90 -15.46 4.01
N ALA A 108 -10.47 -14.26 3.63
CA ALA A 108 -11.28 -13.34 2.83
C ALA A 108 -11.60 -13.92 1.44
N LYS A 109 -10.64 -14.57 0.78
CA LYS A 109 -10.85 -15.24 -0.52
C LYS A 109 -11.80 -16.41 -0.43
N GLU A 110 -11.80 -17.19 0.66
CA GLU A 110 -12.79 -18.24 0.93
C GLU A 110 -14.23 -17.69 0.97
N LEU A 111 -14.40 -16.41 1.36
CA LEU A 111 -15.67 -15.69 1.41
C LEU A 111 -16.01 -14.92 0.11
N GLY A 112 -15.17 -15.07 -0.94
CA GLY A 112 -15.32 -14.38 -2.21
C GLY A 112 -15.05 -12.87 -2.13
N ILE A 113 -14.24 -12.42 -1.16
CA ILE A 113 -13.93 -10.99 -0.95
C ILE A 113 -12.72 -10.58 -1.78
N HIS A 114 -12.81 -9.43 -2.44
CA HIS A 114 -11.69 -8.83 -3.14
C HIS A 114 -10.68 -8.23 -2.14
N CYS A 115 -9.41 -8.62 -2.27
CA CYS A 115 -8.32 -8.28 -1.36
C CYS A 115 -7.33 -7.31 -2.03
N THR A 116 -7.13 -6.15 -1.44
CA THR A 116 -6.16 -5.14 -1.89
C THR A 116 -5.08 -4.95 -0.83
N LEU A 117 -3.83 -5.02 -1.25
CA LEU A 117 -2.67 -4.68 -0.43
C LEU A 117 -2.22 -3.26 -0.76
N ASP A 118 -2.17 -2.38 0.24
CA ASP A 118 -1.59 -1.05 0.15
C ASP A 118 -0.24 -1.02 0.87
N THR A 119 0.84 -0.72 0.13
CA THR A 119 2.20 -0.85 0.65
C THR A 119 3.18 0.10 -0.05
N CYS A 120 4.21 0.52 0.68
CA CYS A 120 5.40 1.10 0.08
C CYS A 120 6.47 0.06 -0.27
N ALA A 121 6.24 -1.21 0.06
CA ALA A 121 7.11 -2.36 -0.22
C ALA A 121 8.54 -2.26 0.33
N LEU A 122 8.82 -1.42 1.33
CA LEU A 122 10.15 -1.34 1.95
C LEU A 122 10.66 -2.69 2.48
N PRO A 123 9.80 -3.57 3.10
CA PRO A 123 10.23 -4.88 3.59
C PRO A 123 10.54 -5.89 2.48
N PHE A 124 10.17 -5.64 1.23
CA PHE A 124 10.42 -6.58 0.13
C PHE A 124 11.90 -6.94 0.01
N ARG A 125 12.16 -8.22 -0.23
CA ARG A 125 13.52 -8.75 -0.48
C ARG A 125 13.46 -9.76 -1.62
N ASN A 126 14.26 -9.55 -2.64
CA ASN A 126 14.38 -10.49 -3.75
C ASN A 126 15.30 -11.66 -3.35
N THR A 127 14.87 -12.47 -2.37
CA THR A 127 15.56 -13.66 -1.90
C THR A 127 14.61 -14.87 -1.88
N PRO A 128 15.06 -16.10 -2.19
CA PRO A 128 14.18 -17.27 -2.24
C PRO A 128 13.34 -17.48 -0.97
N ARG A 129 13.94 -17.22 0.20
CA ARG A 129 13.24 -17.35 1.48
C ARG A 129 12.09 -16.35 1.63
N TYR A 130 12.29 -15.09 1.23
CA TYR A 130 11.25 -14.05 1.31
C TYR A 130 10.19 -14.27 0.24
N LEU A 131 10.61 -14.56 -0.99
CA LEU A 131 9.71 -14.78 -2.12
C LEU A 131 8.74 -15.93 -1.86
N LYS A 132 9.16 -17.01 -1.20
CA LYS A 132 8.26 -18.10 -0.81
C LYS A 132 7.03 -17.63 -0.02
N LYS A 133 7.20 -16.64 0.87
CA LYS A 133 6.08 -16.03 1.61
C LYS A 133 5.33 -15.00 0.76
N PHE A 134 6.07 -14.18 0.03
CA PHE A 134 5.49 -13.13 -0.79
C PHE A 134 4.60 -13.71 -1.90
N ASP A 135 5.00 -14.81 -2.54
CA ASP A 135 4.20 -15.50 -3.55
C ASP A 135 2.90 -16.07 -2.97
N LYS A 136 2.96 -16.62 -1.74
CA LYS A 136 1.75 -17.04 -1.03
C LYS A 136 0.78 -15.88 -0.80
N LEU A 137 1.30 -14.70 -0.42
CA LEU A 137 0.49 -13.50 -0.28
C LEU A 137 -0.08 -13.06 -1.63
N MET A 138 0.75 -13.03 -2.68
CA MET A 138 0.30 -12.63 -4.02
C MET A 138 -0.76 -13.56 -4.61
N ALA A 139 -0.74 -14.85 -4.27
CA ALA A 139 -1.77 -15.81 -4.70
C ALA A 139 -3.18 -15.47 -4.18
N VAL A 140 -3.28 -14.79 -3.03
CA VAL A 140 -4.55 -14.39 -2.38
C VAL A 140 -4.81 -12.87 -2.42
N THR A 141 -3.97 -12.11 -3.10
CA THR A 141 -4.11 -10.66 -3.32
C THR A 141 -4.65 -10.42 -4.73
N ASP A 142 -5.68 -9.60 -4.87
CA ASP A 142 -6.23 -9.25 -6.19
C ASP A 142 -5.54 -8.02 -6.79
N LEU A 143 -5.21 -7.04 -5.97
CA LEU A 143 -4.61 -5.77 -6.38
C LEU A 143 -3.56 -5.30 -5.37
N VAL A 144 -2.48 -4.72 -5.86
CA VAL A 144 -1.50 -4.02 -5.02
C VAL A 144 -1.54 -2.53 -5.33
N LEU A 145 -1.75 -1.70 -4.30
CA LEU A 145 -1.49 -0.26 -4.36
C LEU A 145 -0.04 -0.07 -3.94
N LEU A 146 0.82 0.30 -4.87
CA LEU A 146 2.25 0.44 -4.62
C LEU A 146 2.64 1.92 -4.64
N ASP A 147 3.08 2.40 -3.49
CA ASP A 147 3.56 3.77 -3.34
C ASP A 147 5.04 3.88 -3.75
N ILE A 148 5.34 4.59 -4.82
CA ILE A 148 6.70 5.04 -5.15
C ILE A 148 6.84 6.48 -4.67
N LYS A 149 7.44 6.64 -3.49
CA LYS A 149 7.52 7.94 -2.80
C LYS A 149 8.44 8.94 -3.51
N GLU A 150 9.52 8.42 -4.11
CA GLU A 150 10.48 9.17 -4.90
C GLU A 150 11.32 8.20 -5.73
N ILE A 151 11.61 8.53 -6.99
CA ILE A 151 12.40 7.69 -7.89
C ILE A 151 13.91 7.88 -7.68
N ASN A 152 14.34 9.08 -7.39
CA ASN A 152 15.72 9.40 -7.08
C ASN A 152 16.09 8.89 -5.68
N GLU A 153 17.11 8.03 -5.57
CA GLU A 153 17.45 7.37 -4.31
C GLU A 153 17.86 8.36 -3.21
N GLU A 154 18.66 9.37 -3.54
CA GLU A 154 19.12 10.34 -2.54
C GLU A 154 17.96 11.22 -2.07
N GLN A 155 17.12 11.67 -2.99
CA GLN A 155 15.91 12.41 -2.63
C GLN A 155 14.92 11.51 -1.84
N HIS A 156 14.81 10.23 -2.19
CA HIS A 156 13.97 9.27 -1.43
C HIS A 156 14.43 9.15 0.03
N LYS A 157 15.74 9.14 0.29
CA LYS A 157 16.28 9.14 1.65
C LYS A 157 15.91 10.43 2.42
N ILE A 158 15.91 11.57 1.74
CA ILE A 158 15.47 12.84 2.33
C ILE A 158 13.99 12.78 2.69
N VAL A 159 13.16 12.25 1.77
CA VAL A 159 11.70 12.16 1.93
C VAL A 159 11.29 11.17 3.02
N THR A 160 11.95 9.99 3.10
CA THR A 160 11.46 8.82 3.85
C THR A 160 12.44 8.29 4.89
N SER A 161 13.68 8.75 4.91
CA SER A 161 14.83 8.23 5.67
C SER A 161 15.24 6.79 5.25
N GLN A 162 14.81 6.30 4.07
CA GLN A 162 15.07 4.95 3.58
C GLN A 162 15.49 4.97 2.09
N THR A 163 16.11 3.89 1.62
CA THR A 163 16.39 3.67 0.18
C THR A 163 15.14 3.18 -0.54
N ASN A 164 15.02 3.49 -1.85
CA ASN A 164 13.92 3.00 -2.71
C ASN A 164 14.24 1.67 -3.43
N LYS A 165 15.44 1.09 -3.25
CA LYS A 165 15.90 -0.10 -4.01
C LYS A 165 14.94 -1.28 -3.91
N ASN A 166 14.46 -1.58 -2.71
CA ASN A 166 13.52 -2.69 -2.50
C ASN A 166 12.15 -2.41 -3.11
N ILE A 167 11.72 -1.16 -3.10
CA ILE A 167 10.44 -0.71 -3.66
C ILE A 167 10.44 -0.93 -5.17
N LEU A 168 11.49 -0.42 -5.85
CA LEU A 168 11.65 -0.59 -7.29
C LEU A 168 11.86 -2.06 -7.70
N ALA A 169 12.57 -2.84 -6.87
CA ALA A 169 12.70 -4.28 -7.07
C ALA A 169 11.36 -5.00 -6.91
N CYS A 170 10.52 -4.60 -5.95
CA CYS A 170 9.16 -5.13 -5.78
C CYS A 170 8.27 -4.80 -6.99
N ALA A 171 8.31 -3.56 -7.49
CA ALA A 171 7.56 -3.17 -8.69
C ALA A 171 7.90 -4.04 -9.89
N LYS A 172 9.20 -4.29 -10.13
CA LYS A 172 9.66 -5.19 -11.20
C LYS A 172 9.20 -6.62 -10.98
N TYR A 173 9.33 -7.14 -9.77
CA TYR A 173 8.88 -8.49 -9.43
C TYR A 173 7.37 -8.67 -9.65
N LEU A 174 6.54 -7.72 -9.20
CA LEU A 174 5.10 -7.73 -9.45
C LEU A 174 4.78 -7.70 -10.96
N SER A 175 5.57 -6.96 -11.74
CA SER A 175 5.45 -6.93 -13.20
C SER A 175 5.79 -8.29 -13.83
N ASP A 176 6.85 -8.95 -13.34
CA ASP A 176 7.30 -10.26 -13.87
C ASP A 176 6.26 -11.36 -13.63
N ILE A 177 5.57 -11.33 -12.46
CA ILE A 177 4.51 -12.29 -12.14
C ILE A 177 3.10 -11.86 -12.62
N GLY A 178 3.00 -10.71 -13.31
CA GLY A 178 1.73 -10.20 -13.86
C GLY A 178 0.69 -9.81 -12.81
N LYS A 179 1.10 -9.44 -11.56
CA LYS A 179 0.18 -9.03 -10.50
C LYS A 179 -0.36 -7.62 -10.78
N PRO A 180 -1.70 -7.38 -10.84
CA PRO A 180 -2.27 -6.06 -11.03
C PRO A 180 -1.78 -5.05 -10.00
N VAL A 181 -1.36 -3.87 -10.47
CA VAL A 181 -0.80 -2.81 -9.63
C VAL A 181 -1.39 -1.44 -9.99
N TRP A 182 -1.76 -0.67 -8.95
CA TRP A 182 -1.91 0.77 -9.07
C TRP A 182 -0.65 1.42 -8.50
N ILE A 183 0.06 2.18 -9.30
CA ILE A 183 1.21 2.97 -8.84
C ILE A 183 0.70 4.29 -8.32
N ARG A 184 1.16 4.71 -7.15
CA ARG A 184 0.79 5.99 -6.53
C ARG A 184 2.04 6.80 -6.19
N HIS A 185 1.94 8.11 -6.42
CA HIS A 185 2.97 9.08 -6.06
C HIS A 185 2.33 10.30 -5.40
N VAL A 186 2.82 10.68 -4.22
CA VAL A 186 2.36 11.88 -3.52
C VAL A 186 3.16 13.09 -4.01
N LEU A 187 2.48 14.07 -4.60
CA LEU A 187 3.08 15.30 -5.14
C LEU A 187 3.16 16.37 -4.05
N VAL A 188 4.34 16.56 -3.47
CA VAL A 188 4.62 17.53 -2.42
C VAL A 188 5.48 18.65 -2.98
N PRO A 189 5.00 19.92 -3.00
CA PRO A 189 5.76 21.05 -3.52
C PRO A 189 7.13 21.20 -2.83
N GLY A 190 8.18 21.29 -3.64
CA GLY A 190 9.57 21.45 -3.17
C GLY A 190 10.20 20.17 -2.60
N LEU A 191 9.47 19.05 -2.55
CA LEU A 191 9.99 17.81 -1.97
C LEU A 191 9.97 16.61 -2.96
N THR A 192 8.84 16.34 -3.61
CA THR A 192 8.65 15.21 -4.53
C THR A 192 8.10 15.66 -5.88
N ASP A 193 8.24 16.94 -6.22
CA ASP A 193 7.65 17.55 -7.41
C ASP A 193 8.70 18.08 -8.41
N ARG A 194 9.94 17.59 -8.36
CA ARG A 194 10.97 17.97 -9.34
C ARG A 194 10.65 17.38 -10.70
N ASP A 195 10.68 18.19 -11.76
CA ASP A 195 10.31 17.78 -13.12
C ASP A 195 11.13 16.58 -13.62
N ASP A 196 12.46 16.59 -13.39
CA ASP A 196 13.34 15.52 -13.83
C ASP A 196 12.99 14.18 -13.15
N ASP A 197 12.69 14.22 -11.85
CA ASP A 197 12.33 13.02 -11.08
C ASP A 197 10.94 12.50 -11.49
N LEU A 198 9.99 13.39 -11.78
CA LEU A 198 8.67 13.00 -12.31
C LEU A 198 8.78 12.34 -13.69
N ILE A 199 9.61 12.88 -14.58
CA ILE A 199 9.88 12.30 -15.90
C ILE A 199 10.54 10.92 -15.75
N GLU A 200 11.51 10.79 -14.84
CA GLU A 200 12.21 9.51 -14.62
C GLU A 200 11.26 8.46 -14.00
N LEU A 201 10.39 8.88 -13.08
CA LEU A 201 9.35 7.99 -12.54
C LEU A 201 8.39 7.52 -13.65
N GLY A 202 7.96 8.41 -14.53
CA GLY A 202 7.14 8.06 -15.67
C GLY A 202 7.82 7.05 -16.61
N LYS A 203 9.12 7.24 -16.89
CA LYS A 203 9.92 6.29 -17.67
C LYS A 203 10.03 4.93 -16.99
N PHE A 204 10.26 4.91 -15.66
CA PHE A 204 10.33 3.67 -14.90
C PHE A 204 9.01 2.90 -14.96
N VAL A 205 7.88 3.57 -14.70
CA VAL A 205 6.56 2.94 -14.72
C VAL A 205 6.22 2.35 -16.10
N LYS A 206 6.65 2.97 -17.19
CA LYS A 206 6.49 2.42 -18.54
C LYS A 206 7.24 1.10 -18.78
N THR A 207 8.25 0.77 -17.99
CA THR A 207 8.92 -0.53 -18.08
C THR A 207 8.11 -1.68 -17.46
N LEU A 208 7.07 -1.35 -16.69
CA LEU A 208 6.20 -2.33 -16.01
C LEU A 208 5.03 -2.71 -16.92
N LYS A 209 4.63 -4.00 -16.92
CA LYS A 209 3.62 -4.55 -17.83
C LYS A 209 2.25 -4.76 -17.19
N ASN A 210 2.14 -4.51 -15.89
CA ASN A 210 1.01 -4.88 -15.03
C ASN A 210 0.35 -3.69 -14.33
N VAL A 211 0.60 -2.48 -14.81
CA VAL A 211 0.08 -1.25 -14.19
C VAL A 211 -1.31 -0.94 -14.73
N ASP A 212 -2.31 -1.13 -13.90
CA ASP A 212 -3.71 -0.83 -14.20
C ASP A 212 -4.04 0.67 -14.04
N LYS A 213 -3.31 1.34 -13.13
CA LYS A 213 -3.52 2.75 -12.85
C LYS A 213 -2.23 3.40 -12.38
N PHE A 214 -1.98 4.64 -12.81
CA PHE A 214 -0.90 5.48 -12.31
C PHE A 214 -1.49 6.78 -11.79
N GLU A 215 -1.39 7.01 -10.46
CA GLU A 215 -2.04 8.13 -9.80
C GLU A 215 -1.05 9.10 -9.17
N ILE A 216 -1.33 10.40 -9.36
CA ILE A 216 -0.75 11.46 -8.54
C ILE A 216 -1.74 11.79 -7.43
N LEU A 217 -1.27 11.73 -6.20
CA LEU A 217 -2.00 12.13 -5.01
C LEU A 217 -1.50 13.52 -4.59
N PRO A 218 -2.29 14.59 -4.76
CA PRO A 218 -1.88 15.92 -4.30
C PRO A 218 -1.70 15.93 -2.78
N TYR A 219 -0.55 16.45 -2.33
CA TYR A 219 -0.30 16.67 -0.90
C TYR A 219 -1.40 17.54 -0.28
N HIS A 220 -1.78 17.25 0.94
CA HIS A 220 -2.68 18.03 1.78
C HIS A 220 -2.28 17.94 3.26
N THR A 221 -2.73 18.90 4.07
CA THR A 221 -2.30 19.06 5.46
C THR A 221 -3.17 18.32 6.49
N MET A 222 -4.13 17.50 6.04
CA MET A 222 -5.10 16.84 6.94
C MET A 222 -4.47 15.95 8.01
N GLY A 223 -3.27 15.43 7.79
CA GLY A 223 -2.56 14.61 8.78
C GLY A 223 -1.74 15.40 9.82
N GLU A 224 -1.58 16.72 9.66
CA GLU A 224 -0.69 17.55 10.48
C GLU A 224 -1.05 17.54 11.98
N PHE A 225 -2.35 17.47 12.31
CA PHE A 225 -2.79 17.43 13.70
C PHE A 225 -2.21 16.24 14.47
N LYS A 226 -2.05 15.08 13.83
CA LYS A 226 -1.48 13.87 14.46
C LYS A 226 0.00 14.07 14.87
N TRP A 227 0.77 14.80 14.05
CA TRP A 227 2.16 15.13 14.39
C TRP A 227 2.22 15.98 15.65
N ARG A 228 1.34 16.97 15.76
CA ARG A 228 1.22 17.82 16.96
C ARG A 228 0.82 17.03 18.20
N GLU A 229 -0.18 16.14 18.07
CA GLU A 229 -0.63 15.26 19.16
C GLU A 229 0.48 14.32 19.65
N LEU A 230 1.33 13.84 18.74
CA LEU A 230 2.49 13.01 19.07
C LEU A 230 3.70 13.81 19.57
N GLY A 231 3.65 15.13 19.56
CA GLY A 231 4.78 15.99 19.91
C GLY A 231 5.95 15.89 18.92
N ILE A 232 5.70 15.47 17.69
CA ILE A 232 6.72 15.34 16.64
C ILE A 232 6.69 16.59 15.76
N PRO A 233 7.83 17.31 15.57
CA PRO A 233 7.88 18.45 14.68
C PRO A 233 7.49 18.11 13.26
N TYR A 234 6.48 18.80 12.69
CA TYR A 234 6.06 18.60 11.31
C TYR A 234 7.01 19.32 10.35
N LYS A 235 7.75 18.56 9.54
CA LYS A 235 8.78 19.12 8.66
C LYS A 235 8.25 19.94 7.49
N LEU A 236 6.96 19.79 7.16
CA LEU A 236 6.30 20.50 6.07
C LEU A 236 5.39 21.63 6.57
N GLU A 237 5.64 22.14 7.78
CA GLU A 237 4.89 23.28 8.31
C GLU A 237 4.93 24.46 7.33
N GLY A 238 3.77 25.00 6.99
CA GLY A 238 3.63 26.10 6.03
C GLY A 238 3.70 25.71 4.55
N VAL A 239 4.02 24.46 4.21
CA VAL A 239 3.97 23.98 2.82
C VAL A 239 2.51 23.87 2.38
N LYS A 240 2.15 24.59 1.32
CA LYS A 240 0.80 24.58 0.76
C LYS A 240 0.60 23.39 -0.19
N PRO A 241 -0.63 22.86 -0.32
CA PRO A 241 -0.95 21.90 -1.37
C PRO A 241 -0.53 22.39 -2.76
N PRO A 242 -0.18 21.48 -3.69
CA PRO A 242 0.14 21.85 -5.06
C PRO A 242 -1.08 22.49 -5.75
N THR A 243 -0.83 23.47 -6.63
CA THR A 243 -1.89 24.06 -7.45
C THR A 243 -2.44 23.05 -8.45
N ALA A 244 -3.68 23.26 -8.92
CA ALA A 244 -4.28 22.42 -9.95
C ALA A 244 -3.42 22.36 -11.23
N ASP A 245 -2.81 23.48 -11.62
CA ASP A 245 -1.91 23.56 -12.78
C ASP A 245 -0.64 22.73 -12.55
N ARG A 246 -0.07 22.73 -11.32
CA ARG A 246 1.09 21.88 -11.00
C ARG A 246 0.74 20.41 -11.03
N VAL A 247 -0.43 20.02 -10.51
CA VAL A 247 -0.92 18.63 -10.59
C VAL A 247 -1.12 18.21 -12.05
N LYS A 248 -1.71 19.07 -12.88
CA LYS A 248 -1.89 18.78 -14.30
C LYS A 248 -0.54 18.63 -15.01
N ASN A 249 0.38 19.55 -14.82
CA ASN A 249 1.73 19.49 -15.40
C ASN A 249 2.48 18.21 -14.94
N ALA A 250 2.41 17.83 -13.65
CA ALA A 250 3.01 16.60 -13.16
C ALA A 250 2.41 15.34 -13.85
N LYS A 251 1.08 15.31 -14.07
CA LYS A 251 0.43 14.23 -14.83
C LYS A 251 0.93 14.13 -16.25
N GLU A 252 1.13 15.26 -16.91
CA GLU A 252 1.69 15.31 -18.27
C GLU A 252 3.14 14.80 -18.31
N LEU A 253 4.01 15.26 -17.39
CA LEU A 253 5.39 14.80 -17.28
C LEU A 253 5.51 13.29 -17.01
N MET A 254 4.69 12.77 -16.13
CA MET A 254 4.65 11.34 -15.79
C MET A 254 3.84 10.52 -16.80
N GLN A 255 3.08 11.16 -17.70
CA GLN A 255 2.20 10.53 -18.70
C GLN A 255 1.17 9.57 -18.07
N THR A 256 0.56 9.98 -16.96
CA THR A 256 -0.36 9.12 -16.20
C THR A 256 -1.65 8.79 -16.95
N GLU A 257 -2.11 9.66 -17.84
CA GLU A 257 -3.37 9.48 -18.59
C GLU A 257 -3.31 8.31 -19.58
N SER A 258 -2.12 7.99 -20.11
CA SER A 258 -1.97 6.87 -21.05
C SER A 258 -2.34 5.52 -20.42
N TYR A 259 -2.25 5.38 -19.09
CA TYR A 259 -2.66 4.17 -18.36
C TYR A 259 -4.16 4.10 -18.16
N THR A 260 -4.81 5.22 -17.85
CA THR A 260 -6.27 5.27 -17.67
C THR A 260 -6.99 4.97 -18.99
N GLU A 261 -6.50 5.46 -20.12
CA GLU A 261 -7.06 5.17 -21.44
C GLU A 261 -6.86 3.73 -21.88
N TYR A 262 -5.72 3.13 -21.57
CA TYR A 262 -5.45 1.72 -21.84
C TYR A 262 -6.44 0.83 -21.10
N MET A 263 -6.66 1.08 -19.83
CA MET A 263 -7.57 0.29 -19.00
C MET A 263 -9.03 0.46 -19.40
N ASN A 264 -9.44 1.66 -19.77
CA ASN A 264 -10.78 1.88 -20.33
C ASN A 264 -11.02 1.12 -21.64
N ARG A 265 -9.99 0.89 -22.44
CA ARG A 265 -10.06 0.04 -23.64
C ARG A 265 -10.15 -1.44 -23.33
N VAL A 266 -9.35 -1.92 -22.37
CA VAL A 266 -9.32 -3.33 -21.98
C VAL A 266 -10.58 -3.77 -21.24
N HIS A 267 -11.23 -2.89 -20.46
CA HIS A 267 -12.46 -3.22 -19.73
C HIS A 267 -13.75 -3.05 -20.58
N ASN A 268 -13.66 -2.41 -21.73
CA ASN A 268 -14.79 -2.21 -22.66
C ASN A 268 -14.72 -3.14 -23.89
N SER A 269 -13.73 -4.02 -23.96
CA SER A 269 -13.56 -5.08 -24.95
C SER A 269 -13.86 -6.46 -24.31
#